data_2684b0b705552417fd7ff3f77a51373c
#
_entry.id   2684b0b705552417fd7ff3f77a51373c
#
_cell.length_a   1.000
_cell.length_b   1.000
_cell.length_c   1.000
_cell.angle_alpha   90.00
_cell.angle_beta   90.00
_cell.angle_gamma   90.00
#
_symmetry.space_group_name_H-M   'P 1'
#
loop_
_entity.id
_entity.type
_entity.pdbx_description
1 polymer ?
#
loop_
_entity_poly.entity_id
_entity_poly.type
_entity_poly.pdbx_seq_one_letter_code
_entity_poly.pdbx_strand_id
1 'polypeptide(L)'
;VSDIVLDETPSKSTEPPSRYAVESTTMKQPIRFLRVSYLGGPNIWTYRPVLESWIDIGELEDYPSHLLPGLYERLTAWLPGLIEHQCGVGERGGFLQRLQEGTWAGHILEHVVIELQNLAGLQTGFGQTRSTPVRAVYKMVFRARDERVARRALTLGHELLMAAINDSPFDVAAAVHELRELVDDHCLGPSTASIVDAATGRRIPHIRLNDGNLVQLGYGARQRRIWTAETDRTSAIAESIASDKDLSKRMLAACGVPVPEGQLVESPQAAWEAARDIGLPVVVKPTDANHG
;
A
#
# COMPACT_ATOMS: atom_id res chain seq x y z
N VAL A 1 27.79 86.15 -19.35
CA VAL A 1 29.14 85.65 -19.21
C VAL A 1 29.25 85.01 -17.82
N SER A 2 29.10 83.74 -17.69
CA SER A 2 29.69 82.94 -16.60
C SER A 2 29.25 81.48 -16.83
N ASP A 3 30.21 80.66 -17.14
CA ASP A 3 30.09 79.20 -17.33
C ASP A 3 29.77 78.53 -16.05
N ILE A 4 28.77 77.59 -16.07
CA ILE A 4 28.49 76.65 -14.99
C ILE A 4 28.95 75.27 -15.47
N VAL A 5 29.97 74.74 -14.81
CA VAL A 5 30.46 73.35 -14.97
C VAL A 5 29.58 72.45 -14.08
N LEU A 6 28.89 71.48 -14.71
CA LEU A 6 28.20 70.45 -14.02
C LEU A 6 29.18 69.27 -13.74
N ASP A 7 29.40 68.99 -12.48
CA ASP A 7 30.20 67.87 -11.99
C ASP A 7 29.30 66.61 -11.97
N GLU A 8 29.55 65.63 -12.85
CA GLU A 8 28.86 64.32 -12.88
C GLU A 8 29.57 63.34 -11.92
N THR A 9 29.01 63.15 -10.75
CA THR A 9 29.37 62.03 -9.89
C THR A 9 28.58 60.76 -10.28
N PRO A 10 29.23 59.60 -10.51
CA PRO A 10 28.52 58.38 -10.81
C PRO A 10 27.79 57.82 -9.55
N SER A 11 26.48 57.68 -9.68
CA SER A 11 25.67 57.00 -8.65
C SER A 11 26.04 55.52 -8.58
N LYS A 12 26.56 55.07 -7.44
CA LYS A 12 26.70 53.68 -7.10
C LYS A 12 25.30 53.08 -6.85
N SER A 13 24.82 52.26 -7.79
CA SER A 13 23.71 51.38 -7.59
C SER A 13 24.12 50.31 -6.58
N THR A 14 23.65 50.44 -5.34
CA THR A 14 23.70 49.37 -4.36
C THR A 14 22.53 48.41 -4.60
N GLU A 15 22.74 47.37 -5.43
CA GLU A 15 21.88 46.21 -5.42
C GLU A 15 21.99 45.53 -4.02
N PRO A 16 20.85 45.17 -3.39
CA PRO A 16 20.92 44.39 -2.18
C PRO A 16 21.52 43.01 -2.50
N PRO A 17 22.38 42.45 -1.62
CA PRO A 17 22.95 41.13 -1.87
C PRO A 17 21.83 40.12 -1.98
N SER A 18 21.80 39.38 -3.10
CA SER A 18 20.96 38.21 -3.28
C SER A 18 21.18 37.23 -2.10
N ARG A 19 20.18 37.10 -1.23
CA ARG A 19 20.19 36.20 -0.09
C ARG A 19 19.93 34.74 -0.45
N TYR A 20 19.99 34.39 -1.71
CA TYR A 20 19.93 33.02 -2.19
C TYR A 20 21.32 32.61 -2.72
N ALA A 21 22.30 32.54 -1.81
CA ALA A 21 23.43 31.67 -2.05
C ALA A 21 22.88 30.24 -2.16
N VAL A 22 23.15 29.59 -3.29
CA VAL A 22 22.96 28.16 -3.45
C VAL A 22 23.84 27.47 -2.40
N GLU A 23 23.26 27.20 -1.23
CA GLU A 23 23.92 26.35 -0.24
C GLU A 23 24.18 24.99 -0.90
N SER A 24 25.44 24.56 -0.84
CA SER A 24 25.87 23.24 -1.29
C SER A 24 24.88 22.22 -0.74
N THR A 25 24.36 21.37 -1.61
CA THR A 25 23.36 20.34 -1.29
C THR A 25 24.01 19.30 -0.38
N THR A 26 24.11 19.61 0.91
CA THR A 26 24.53 18.64 1.93
C THR A 26 23.40 17.62 2.05
N MET A 27 23.72 16.34 1.87
CA MET A 27 22.74 15.26 2.02
C MET A 27 22.07 15.35 3.38
N LYS A 28 20.74 15.28 3.39
CA LYS A 28 19.95 15.28 4.63
C LYS A 28 20.13 13.97 5.39
N GLN A 29 20.24 14.08 6.71
CA GLN A 29 20.38 12.92 7.58
C GLN A 29 19.10 12.08 7.57
N PRO A 30 19.22 10.74 7.66
CA PRO A 30 18.05 9.85 7.64
C PRO A 30 17.17 10.02 8.89
N ILE A 31 15.88 9.85 8.71
CA ILE A 31 14.88 9.75 9.79
C ILE A 31 15.28 8.58 10.69
N ARG A 32 15.27 8.78 12.01
CA ARG A 32 15.56 7.73 12.98
C ARG A 32 14.29 7.12 13.55
N PHE A 33 14.20 5.80 13.56
CA PHE A 33 13.13 5.07 14.23
C PHE A 33 13.49 4.85 15.70
N LEU A 34 12.78 5.53 16.60
CA LEU A 34 13.00 5.41 18.05
C LEU A 34 12.30 4.19 18.62
N ARG A 35 11.11 3.86 18.08
CA ARG A 35 10.31 2.72 18.47
C ARG A 35 9.38 2.33 17.32
N VAL A 36 9.24 1.04 17.06
CA VAL A 36 8.28 0.49 16.10
C VAL A 36 7.50 -0.65 16.76
N SER A 37 6.19 -0.52 16.85
CA SER A 37 5.30 -1.47 17.54
C SER A 37 4.14 -1.87 16.65
N TYR A 38 3.89 -3.17 16.50
CA TYR A 38 2.71 -3.69 15.85
C TYR A 38 1.57 -3.87 16.87
N LEU A 39 0.41 -3.33 16.58
CA LEU A 39 -0.79 -3.43 17.39
C LEU A 39 -1.81 -4.29 16.64
N GLY A 40 -1.85 -5.58 16.97
CA GLY A 40 -2.50 -6.63 16.20
C GLY A 40 -4.03 -6.70 16.29
N GLY A 41 -4.69 -5.79 16.98
CA GLY A 41 -6.16 -5.82 17.16
C GLY A 41 -6.73 -4.44 17.40
N PRO A 42 -7.93 -4.33 18.01
CA PRO A 42 -8.47 -3.06 18.45
C PRO A 42 -7.48 -2.35 19.37
N ASN A 43 -7.20 -1.10 19.08
CA ASN A 43 -6.17 -0.31 19.74
C ASN A 43 -6.64 1.16 19.90
N ILE A 44 -5.78 2.01 20.44
CA ILE A 44 -6.11 3.43 20.67
C ILE A 44 -6.36 4.24 19.39
N TRP A 45 -5.96 3.72 18.22
CA TRP A 45 -6.08 4.40 16.94
C TRP A 45 -7.30 3.94 16.14
N THR A 46 -7.56 2.63 16.15
CA THR A 46 -8.60 2.01 15.32
C THR A 46 -8.93 0.59 15.79
N TYR A 47 -10.03 0.03 15.30
CA TYR A 47 -10.38 -1.38 15.49
C TYR A 47 -9.55 -2.36 14.63
N ARG A 48 -8.65 -1.86 13.80
CA ARG A 48 -7.87 -2.64 12.85
C ARG A 48 -6.41 -2.65 13.24
N PRO A 49 -5.64 -3.70 12.86
CA PRO A 49 -4.21 -3.73 13.12
C PRO A 49 -3.48 -2.54 12.49
N VAL A 50 -2.49 -2.02 13.21
CA VAL A 50 -1.64 -0.90 12.77
C VAL A 50 -0.18 -1.15 13.15
N LEU A 51 0.73 -0.51 12.42
CA LEU A 51 2.11 -0.29 12.84
C LEU A 51 2.23 1.13 13.36
N GLU A 52 2.61 1.27 14.63
CA GLU A 52 2.93 2.55 15.26
C GLU A 52 4.46 2.73 15.29
N SER A 53 4.92 3.87 14.83
CA SER A 53 6.33 4.22 14.84
C SER A 53 6.55 5.57 15.52
N TRP A 54 7.49 5.64 16.45
CA TRP A 54 8.03 6.88 16.95
C TRP A 54 9.25 7.22 16.13
N ILE A 55 9.22 8.35 15.46
CA ILE A 55 10.26 8.78 14.53
C ILE A 55 10.84 10.12 14.97
N ASP A 56 12.14 10.27 14.79
CA ASP A 56 12.85 11.53 14.93
C ASP A 56 13.33 11.96 13.54
N ILE A 57 12.74 13.04 13.03
CA ILE A 57 13.06 13.59 11.72
C ILE A 57 14.27 14.54 11.73
N GLY A 58 14.85 14.81 12.91
CA GLY A 58 16.07 15.58 13.06
C GLY A 58 16.02 16.95 12.39
N GLU A 59 17.01 17.23 11.54
CA GLU A 59 17.09 18.49 10.80
C GLU A 59 15.93 18.74 9.82
N LEU A 60 15.25 17.68 9.37
CA LEU A 60 14.10 17.80 8.47
C LEU A 60 12.91 18.55 9.10
N GLU A 61 12.95 18.78 10.42
CA GLU A 61 12.00 19.67 11.11
C GLU A 61 12.05 21.12 10.58
N ASP A 62 13.20 21.56 10.13
CA ASP A 62 13.41 22.90 9.57
C ASP A 62 13.19 22.97 8.06
N TYR A 63 12.94 21.81 7.42
CA TYR A 63 12.78 21.69 5.98
C TYR A 63 11.42 21.03 5.62
N PRO A 64 10.29 21.73 5.76
CA PRO A 64 9.03 21.26 5.21
C PRO A 64 9.13 21.10 3.68
N SER A 65 8.27 20.26 3.12
CA SER A 65 8.36 19.76 1.74
C SER A 65 8.60 20.83 0.67
N HIS A 66 7.99 22.02 0.80
CA HIS A 66 8.15 23.11 -0.17
C HIS A 66 9.56 23.74 -0.16
N LEU A 67 10.36 23.47 0.87
CA LEU A 67 11.77 23.88 0.98
C LEU A 67 12.75 22.81 0.52
N LEU A 68 12.28 21.66 0.06
CA LEU A 68 13.08 20.54 -0.44
C LEU A 68 13.03 20.51 -1.98
N PRO A 69 14.07 20.98 -2.70
CA PRO A 69 14.03 21.13 -4.15
C PRO A 69 13.79 19.81 -4.87
N GLY A 70 12.84 19.78 -5.81
CA GLY A 70 12.52 18.62 -6.64
C GLY A 70 11.83 17.46 -5.91
N LEU A 71 11.55 17.58 -4.61
CA LEU A 71 10.87 16.51 -3.84
C LEU A 71 9.48 16.22 -4.38
N TYR A 72 8.70 17.25 -4.69
CA TYR A 72 7.35 17.10 -5.23
C TYR A 72 7.36 16.36 -6.57
N GLU A 73 8.23 16.78 -7.48
CA GLU A 73 8.36 16.20 -8.82
C GLU A 73 8.79 14.74 -8.75
N ARG A 74 9.79 14.42 -7.92
CA ARG A 74 10.27 13.04 -7.75
C ARG A 74 9.18 12.13 -7.15
N LEU A 75 8.55 12.55 -6.05
CA LEU A 75 7.51 11.73 -5.41
C LEU A 75 6.31 11.51 -6.33
N THR A 76 5.85 12.51 -7.07
CA THR A 76 4.72 12.36 -7.99
C THR A 76 5.07 11.51 -9.22
N ALA A 77 6.32 11.55 -9.69
CA ALA A 77 6.80 10.70 -10.78
C ALA A 77 6.95 9.23 -10.32
N TRP A 78 7.45 8.99 -9.11
CA TRP A 78 7.69 7.66 -8.58
C TRP A 78 6.42 6.99 -8.06
N LEU A 79 5.53 7.75 -7.45
CA LEU A 79 4.30 7.30 -6.81
C LEU A 79 3.08 8.10 -7.30
N PRO A 80 2.67 7.92 -8.57
CA PRO A 80 1.56 8.70 -9.14
C PRO A 80 0.22 8.47 -8.41
N GLY A 81 0.05 7.35 -7.71
CA GLY A 81 -1.14 7.04 -6.90
C GLY A 81 -1.30 7.95 -5.67
N LEU A 82 -0.29 8.72 -5.27
CA LEU A 82 -0.41 9.72 -4.20
C LEU A 82 -1.51 10.77 -4.48
N ILE A 83 -1.93 10.94 -5.72
CA ILE A 83 -3.06 11.82 -6.08
C ILE A 83 -4.39 11.32 -5.49
N GLU A 84 -4.52 10.03 -5.23
CA GLU A 84 -5.76 9.46 -4.63
C GLU A 84 -5.84 9.70 -3.12
N HIS A 85 -4.78 10.20 -2.49
CA HIS A 85 -4.74 10.47 -1.07
C HIS A 85 -5.43 11.80 -0.73
N GLN A 86 -6.50 11.72 0.07
CA GLN A 86 -7.41 12.85 0.36
C GLN A 86 -7.02 13.66 1.60
N CYS A 87 -5.78 13.55 2.05
CA CYS A 87 -5.32 14.13 3.30
C CYS A 87 -5.61 15.64 3.42
N GLY A 88 -6.15 16.02 4.53
CA GLY A 88 -6.35 17.43 4.94
C GLY A 88 -7.54 18.10 4.30
N VAL A 89 -7.76 17.94 3.01
CA VAL A 89 -8.85 18.61 2.26
C VAL A 89 -10.09 17.71 2.17
N GLY A 90 -9.91 16.39 2.27
CA GLY A 90 -11.00 15.42 2.13
C GLY A 90 -11.38 15.12 0.67
N GLU A 91 -10.60 15.61 -0.29
CA GLU A 91 -10.80 15.43 -1.72
C GLU A 91 -9.56 14.84 -2.39
N ARG A 92 -9.75 14.28 -3.58
CA ARG A 92 -8.70 13.75 -4.42
C ARG A 92 -7.60 14.81 -4.65
N GLY A 93 -6.34 14.46 -4.41
CA GLY A 93 -5.20 15.38 -4.52
C GLY A 93 -4.87 16.17 -3.25
N GLY A 94 -5.64 15.99 -2.16
CA GLY A 94 -5.42 16.74 -0.92
C GLY A 94 -4.02 16.56 -0.33
N PHE A 95 -3.42 15.35 -0.45
CA PHE A 95 -2.03 15.15 -0.03
C PHE A 95 -1.03 15.93 -0.91
N LEU A 96 -1.22 15.92 -2.23
CA LEU A 96 -0.34 16.64 -3.15
C LEU A 96 -0.39 18.15 -2.92
N GLN A 97 -1.58 18.68 -2.62
CA GLN A 97 -1.72 20.08 -2.22
C GLN A 97 -0.89 20.37 -0.96
N ARG A 98 -1.01 19.55 0.07
CA ARG A 98 -0.22 19.70 1.30
C ARG A 98 1.28 19.54 1.07
N LEU A 99 1.67 18.68 0.13
CA LEU A 99 3.07 18.51 -0.26
C LEU A 99 3.64 19.78 -0.91
N GLN A 100 2.83 20.51 -1.66
CA GLN A 100 3.21 21.81 -2.27
C GLN A 100 3.19 22.95 -1.26
N GLU A 101 2.16 23.02 -0.41
CA GLU A 101 2.01 24.08 0.59
C GLU A 101 3.05 23.99 1.71
N GLY A 102 3.51 22.78 2.01
CA GLY A 102 4.51 22.48 3.03
C GLY A 102 3.98 21.51 4.09
N THR A 103 4.64 20.38 4.19
CA THR A 103 4.40 19.38 5.24
C THR A 103 5.70 18.71 5.66
N TRP A 104 5.72 18.07 6.83
CA TRP A 104 6.92 17.49 7.40
C TRP A 104 7.18 16.05 6.96
N ALA A 105 8.44 15.67 6.99
CA ALA A 105 8.91 14.36 6.50
C ALA A 105 8.19 13.16 7.13
N GLY A 106 7.78 13.26 8.41
CA GLY A 106 7.01 12.20 9.07
C GLY A 106 5.64 11.95 8.43
N HIS A 107 4.92 13.01 8.06
CA HIS A 107 3.65 12.91 7.36
C HIS A 107 3.83 12.43 5.91
N ILE A 108 4.89 12.85 5.25
CA ILE A 108 5.21 12.37 3.90
C ILE A 108 5.52 10.87 3.93
N LEU A 109 6.31 10.43 4.91
CA LEU A 109 6.63 9.00 5.10
C LEU A 109 5.38 8.14 5.28
N GLU A 110 4.40 8.61 6.07
CA GLU A 110 3.12 7.94 6.24
C GLU A 110 2.44 7.67 4.90
N HIS A 111 2.30 8.69 4.05
CA HIS A 111 1.66 8.58 2.75
C HIS A 111 2.44 7.70 1.77
N VAL A 112 3.77 7.79 1.78
CA VAL A 112 4.65 6.92 0.97
C VAL A 112 4.48 5.45 1.35
N VAL A 113 4.46 5.13 2.65
CA VAL A 113 4.28 3.76 3.13
C VAL A 113 2.89 3.21 2.80
N ILE A 114 1.84 4.03 2.91
CA ILE A 114 0.48 3.65 2.50
C ILE A 114 0.46 3.34 1.01
N GLU A 115 1.06 4.19 0.18
CA GLU A 115 1.07 4.01 -1.27
C GLU A 115 1.87 2.76 -1.69
N LEU A 116 3.01 2.49 -1.08
CA LEU A 116 3.77 1.25 -1.33
C LEU A 116 2.96 0.00 -1.00
N GLN A 117 2.19 0.01 0.11
CA GLN A 117 1.29 -1.09 0.44
C GLN A 117 0.15 -1.24 -0.59
N ASN A 118 -0.42 -0.14 -1.08
CA ASN A 118 -1.46 -0.14 -2.11
C ASN A 118 -0.93 -0.72 -3.43
N LEU A 119 0.26 -0.31 -3.85
CA LEU A 119 0.94 -0.84 -5.03
C LEU A 119 1.28 -2.33 -4.91
N ALA A 120 1.51 -2.81 -3.69
CA ALA A 120 1.70 -4.23 -3.39
C ALA A 120 0.38 -5.02 -3.31
N GLY A 121 -0.79 -4.39 -3.51
CA GLY A 121 -2.10 -5.05 -3.50
C GLY A 121 -2.83 -5.02 -2.15
N LEU A 122 -2.27 -4.37 -1.13
CA LEU A 122 -2.93 -4.18 0.17
C LEU A 122 -3.72 -2.87 0.18
N GLN A 123 -4.98 -2.91 -0.16
CA GLN A 123 -5.81 -1.71 -0.08
C GLN A 123 -5.87 -1.18 1.35
N THR A 124 -5.29 -0.01 1.57
CA THR A 124 -5.28 0.68 2.85
C THR A 124 -5.30 2.20 2.62
N GLY A 125 -5.94 2.93 3.51
CA GLY A 125 -6.03 4.39 3.43
C GLY A 125 -5.94 5.04 4.81
N PHE A 126 -5.74 4.25 5.88
CA PHE A 126 -5.62 4.79 7.22
C PHE A 126 -4.17 5.05 7.58
N GLY A 127 -3.88 6.29 7.93
CA GLY A 127 -2.66 6.73 8.57
C GLY A 127 -2.90 7.99 9.39
N GLN A 128 -2.04 8.27 10.34
CA GLN A 128 -2.01 9.51 11.13
C GLN A 128 -0.58 9.76 11.59
N THR A 129 -0.15 11.01 11.44
CA THR A 129 1.11 11.50 12.03
C THR A 129 0.79 12.64 12.99
N ARG A 130 1.29 12.52 14.22
CA ARG A 130 1.07 13.50 15.30
C ARG A 130 2.38 13.94 15.90
N SER A 131 2.53 15.25 16.13
CA SER A 131 3.65 15.80 16.88
C SER A 131 3.64 15.31 18.32
N THR A 132 4.82 15.30 18.94
CA THR A 132 4.99 15.08 20.37
C THR A 132 5.50 16.36 21.04
N PRO A 133 5.58 16.43 22.38
CA PRO A 133 6.20 17.57 23.06
C PRO A 133 7.70 17.73 22.75
N VAL A 134 8.36 16.71 22.22
CA VAL A 134 9.77 16.75 21.85
C VAL A 134 9.88 17.21 20.39
N ARG A 135 10.66 18.26 20.14
CA ARG A 135 10.89 18.80 18.80
C ARG A 135 11.45 17.72 17.87
N ALA A 136 10.99 17.69 16.63
CA ALA A 136 11.35 16.73 15.58
C ALA A 136 10.91 15.29 15.85
N VAL A 137 10.25 15.00 16.98
CA VAL A 137 9.77 13.66 17.30
C VAL A 137 8.26 13.55 17.04
N TYR A 138 7.90 12.57 16.24
CA TYR A 138 6.51 12.32 15.84
C TYR A 138 6.09 10.90 16.15
N LYS A 139 4.79 10.72 16.39
CA LYS A 139 4.12 9.43 16.34
C LYS A 139 3.46 9.28 14.99
N MET A 140 3.91 8.32 14.21
CA MET A 140 3.33 7.93 12.95
C MET A 140 2.66 6.57 13.10
N VAL A 141 1.45 6.41 12.59
CA VAL A 141 0.72 5.15 12.57
C VAL A 141 0.11 4.95 11.20
N PHE A 142 0.11 3.73 10.73
CA PHE A 142 -0.59 3.36 9.49
C PHE A 142 -1.16 1.95 9.61
N ARG A 143 -2.17 1.65 8.79
CA ARG A 143 -2.80 0.32 8.77
C ARG A 143 -1.81 -0.75 8.35
N ALA A 144 -1.76 -1.84 9.11
CA ALA A 144 -0.90 -2.98 8.87
C ALA A 144 -1.71 -4.28 8.92
N ARG A 145 -1.82 -4.98 7.79
CA ARG A 145 -2.52 -6.27 7.72
C ARG A 145 -1.67 -7.43 8.25
N ASP A 146 -0.37 -7.40 8.00
CA ASP A 146 0.65 -8.29 8.54
C ASP A 146 1.84 -7.48 9.05
N GLU A 147 2.43 -7.89 10.17
CA GLU A 147 3.53 -7.15 10.80
C GLU A 147 4.79 -7.12 9.94
N ARG A 148 5.14 -8.23 9.29
CA ARG A 148 6.36 -8.37 8.49
C ARG A 148 6.30 -7.46 7.26
N VAL A 149 5.16 -7.53 6.55
CA VAL A 149 4.90 -6.66 5.39
C VAL A 149 4.93 -5.19 5.78
N ALA A 150 4.27 -4.83 6.89
CA ALA A 150 4.22 -3.44 7.34
C ALA A 150 5.59 -2.90 7.76
N ARG A 151 6.40 -3.70 8.43
CA ARG A 151 7.78 -3.32 8.81
C ARG A 151 8.66 -3.14 7.58
N ARG A 152 8.54 -4.03 6.59
CA ARG A 152 9.31 -3.88 5.35
C ARG A 152 8.84 -2.69 4.54
N ALA A 153 7.53 -2.45 4.43
CA ALA A 153 6.98 -1.26 3.79
C ALA A 153 7.47 0.03 4.46
N LEU A 154 7.58 0.06 5.80
CA LEU A 154 8.15 1.20 6.53
C LEU A 154 9.62 1.43 6.15
N THR A 155 10.43 0.38 6.09
CA THR A 155 11.84 0.49 5.71
C THR A 155 12.01 0.98 4.28
N LEU A 156 11.32 0.35 3.32
CA LEU A 156 11.36 0.75 1.90
C LEU A 156 10.80 2.16 1.68
N GLY A 157 9.73 2.52 2.39
CA GLY A 157 9.17 3.87 2.34
C GLY A 157 10.14 4.94 2.87
N HIS A 158 10.88 4.61 3.93
CA HIS A 158 11.93 5.47 4.44
C HIS A 158 13.09 5.62 3.44
N GLU A 159 13.58 4.52 2.87
CA GLU A 159 14.64 4.53 1.85
C GLU A 159 14.21 5.36 0.62
N LEU A 160 12.98 5.15 0.12
CA LEU A 160 12.40 5.91 -0.99
C LEU A 160 12.31 7.40 -0.67
N LEU A 161 11.77 7.77 0.50
CA LEU A 161 11.63 9.16 0.89
C LEU A 161 12.99 9.85 1.01
N MET A 162 13.96 9.19 1.65
CA MET A 162 15.31 9.75 1.77
C MET A 162 16.02 9.89 0.41
N ALA A 163 15.81 8.94 -0.49
CA ALA A 163 16.29 9.06 -1.87
C ALA A 163 15.63 10.25 -2.59
N ALA A 164 14.31 10.43 -2.43
CA ALA A 164 13.60 11.57 -3.01
C ALA A 164 14.05 12.91 -2.42
N ILE A 165 14.34 12.99 -1.14
CA ILE A 165 14.86 14.20 -0.48
C ILE A 165 16.28 14.53 -0.96
N ASN A 166 17.14 13.53 -1.09
CA ASN A 166 18.56 13.68 -1.39
C ASN A 166 18.89 13.61 -2.90
N ASP A 167 17.88 13.62 -3.76
CA ASP A 167 18.04 13.51 -5.22
C ASP A 167 18.87 12.29 -5.65
N SER A 168 18.61 11.15 -5.02
CA SER A 168 19.28 9.88 -5.29
C SER A 168 18.33 8.92 -6.01
N PRO A 169 18.84 8.00 -6.85
CA PRO A 169 18.00 7.05 -7.53
C PRO A 169 17.36 6.06 -6.55
N PHE A 170 16.13 5.62 -6.86
CA PHE A 170 15.43 4.56 -6.14
C PHE A 170 14.63 3.69 -7.11
N ASP A 171 14.73 2.37 -6.96
CA ASP A 171 13.98 1.42 -7.79
C ASP A 171 12.65 1.06 -7.13
N VAL A 172 11.61 1.84 -7.47
CA VAL A 172 10.25 1.63 -6.98
C VAL A 172 9.68 0.27 -7.43
N ALA A 173 10.02 -0.16 -8.64
CA ALA A 173 9.49 -1.43 -9.18
C ALA A 173 10.02 -2.63 -8.37
N ALA A 174 11.31 -2.64 -8.06
CA ALA A 174 11.93 -3.66 -7.22
C ALA A 174 11.34 -3.64 -5.80
N ALA A 175 11.16 -2.47 -5.19
CA ALA A 175 10.57 -2.34 -3.86
C ALA A 175 9.11 -2.85 -3.81
N VAL A 176 8.31 -2.53 -4.81
CA VAL A 176 6.93 -3.02 -4.94
C VAL A 176 6.90 -4.53 -5.19
N HIS A 177 7.81 -5.06 -6.00
CA HIS A 177 7.92 -6.50 -6.25
C HIS A 177 8.22 -7.27 -4.97
N GLU A 178 9.23 -6.84 -4.21
CA GLU A 178 9.58 -7.42 -2.91
C GLU A 178 8.38 -7.41 -1.93
N LEU A 179 7.65 -6.29 -1.87
CA LEU A 179 6.47 -6.22 -1.01
C LEU A 179 5.35 -7.16 -1.48
N ARG A 180 5.16 -7.35 -2.78
CA ARG A 180 4.17 -8.31 -3.32
C ARG A 180 4.50 -9.75 -2.94
N GLU A 181 5.76 -10.16 -3.05
CA GLU A 181 6.20 -11.48 -2.60
C GLU A 181 5.90 -11.68 -1.11
N LEU A 182 6.20 -10.68 -0.26
CA LEU A 182 5.86 -10.74 1.16
C LEU A 182 4.35 -10.76 1.42
N VAL A 183 3.54 -10.08 0.62
CA VAL A 183 2.07 -10.11 0.70
C VAL A 183 1.55 -11.51 0.36
N ASP A 184 2.05 -12.11 -0.72
CA ASP A 184 1.65 -13.44 -1.17
C ASP A 184 2.00 -14.50 -0.13
N ASP A 185 3.17 -14.39 0.51
CA ASP A 185 3.65 -15.32 1.52
C ASP A 185 2.94 -15.19 2.87
N HIS A 186 2.58 -13.97 3.25
CA HIS A 186 2.22 -13.68 4.65
C HIS A 186 0.80 -13.16 4.86
N CYS A 187 0.15 -12.59 3.87
CA CYS A 187 -1.21 -12.10 4.02
C CYS A 187 -2.25 -13.19 3.77
N LEU A 188 -3.49 -12.90 4.16
CA LEU A 188 -4.62 -13.75 3.82
C LEU A 188 -4.90 -13.65 2.32
N GLY A 189 -5.19 -14.77 1.68
CA GLY A 189 -5.67 -14.79 0.31
C GLY A 189 -6.96 -13.94 0.13
N PRO A 190 -7.24 -13.46 -1.09
CA PRO A 190 -8.24 -12.41 -1.33
C PRO A 190 -9.64 -12.75 -0.82
N SER A 191 -10.09 -14.00 -0.96
CA SER A 191 -11.40 -14.45 -0.47
C SER A 191 -11.47 -14.38 1.06
N THR A 192 -10.48 -14.94 1.75
CA THR A 192 -10.40 -14.92 3.22
C THR A 192 -10.27 -13.50 3.75
N ALA A 193 -9.43 -12.68 3.12
CA ALA A 193 -9.25 -11.27 3.47
C ALA A 193 -10.57 -10.49 3.38
N SER A 194 -11.35 -10.70 2.31
CA SER A 194 -12.65 -10.04 2.14
C SER A 194 -13.65 -10.44 3.22
N ILE A 195 -13.69 -11.72 3.61
CA ILE A 195 -14.58 -12.20 4.70
C ILE A 195 -14.14 -11.59 6.04
N VAL A 196 -12.83 -11.58 6.32
CA VAL A 196 -12.27 -11.01 7.56
C VAL A 196 -12.50 -9.49 7.63
N ASP A 197 -12.36 -8.77 6.51
CA ASP A 197 -12.66 -7.33 6.46
C ASP A 197 -14.15 -7.05 6.71
N ALA A 198 -15.04 -7.86 6.13
CA ALA A 198 -16.48 -7.76 6.38
C ALA A 198 -16.85 -8.06 7.84
N ALA A 199 -16.19 -9.04 8.46
CA ALA A 199 -16.35 -9.35 9.89
C ALA A 199 -15.85 -8.18 10.75
N THR A 200 -14.67 -7.66 10.46
CA THR A 200 -14.07 -6.52 11.17
C THR A 200 -14.94 -5.26 11.06
N GLY A 201 -15.50 -4.99 9.88
CA GLY A 201 -16.45 -3.89 9.66
C GLY A 201 -17.72 -4.00 10.51
N ARG A 202 -18.09 -5.23 10.88
CA ARG A 202 -19.20 -5.53 11.82
C ARG A 202 -18.77 -5.67 13.27
N ARG A 203 -17.52 -5.33 13.58
CA ARG A 203 -16.91 -5.48 14.92
C ARG A 203 -16.89 -6.93 15.42
N ILE A 204 -16.83 -7.91 14.53
CA ILE A 204 -16.63 -9.31 14.85
C ILE A 204 -15.12 -9.53 14.93
N PRO A 205 -14.59 -9.90 16.11
CA PRO A 205 -13.17 -10.17 16.28
C PRO A 205 -12.75 -11.41 15.49
N HIS A 206 -11.51 -11.46 15.07
CA HIS A 206 -10.96 -12.60 14.35
C HIS A 206 -9.57 -12.97 14.88
N ILE A 207 -9.23 -14.25 14.73
CA ILE A 207 -7.91 -14.81 15.08
C ILE A 207 -7.47 -15.68 13.91
N ARG A 208 -6.31 -15.41 13.32
CA ARG A 208 -5.66 -16.30 12.36
C ARG A 208 -5.06 -17.47 13.12
N LEU A 209 -5.40 -18.71 12.75
CA LEU A 209 -5.04 -19.90 13.50
C LEU A 209 -3.80 -20.64 12.95
N ASN A 210 -3.39 -20.32 11.72
CA ASN A 210 -2.18 -20.86 11.08
C ASN A 210 -1.55 -19.80 10.17
N ASP A 211 -0.41 -20.10 9.56
CA ASP A 211 0.23 -19.21 8.59
C ASP A 211 -0.53 -19.14 7.24
N GLY A 212 -1.49 -20.02 7.01
CA GLY A 212 -2.37 -20.00 5.83
C GLY A 212 -3.66 -19.21 6.06
N ASN A 213 -4.77 -19.73 5.51
CA ASN A 213 -6.06 -19.06 5.45
C ASN A 213 -7.10 -19.59 6.46
N LEU A 214 -6.66 -20.27 7.53
CA LEU A 214 -7.57 -20.71 8.58
C LEU A 214 -7.79 -19.59 9.59
N VAL A 215 -9.01 -19.10 9.70
CA VAL A 215 -9.37 -17.97 10.57
C VAL A 215 -10.58 -18.32 11.43
N GLN A 216 -10.51 -17.98 12.71
CA GLN A 216 -11.65 -17.98 13.62
C GLN A 216 -12.30 -16.60 13.65
N LEU A 217 -13.61 -16.54 13.50
CA LEU A 217 -14.45 -15.35 13.63
C LEU A 217 -15.27 -15.43 14.92
N GLY A 218 -15.21 -14.40 15.75
CA GLY A 218 -15.90 -14.37 17.04
C GLY A 218 -15.26 -15.26 18.11
N TYR A 219 -15.90 -15.33 19.27
CA TYR A 219 -15.43 -16.06 20.45
C TYR A 219 -16.52 -16.96 21.05
N GLY A 220 -16.08 -17.94 21.86
CA GLY A 220 -16.93 -18.82 22.63
C GLY A 220 -17.91 -19.62 21.77
N ALA A 221 -19.11 -19.83 22.26
CA ALA A 221 -20.12 -20.66 21.61
C ALA A 221 -20.61 -20.16 20.25
N ARG A 222 -20.39 -18.89 19.95
CA ARG A 222 -20.79 -18.26 18.67
C ARG A 222 -19.66 -18.15 17.68
N GLN A 223 -18.46 -18.61 18.01
CA GLN A 223 -17.33 -18.62 17.07
C GLN A 223 -17.66 -19.44 15.82
N ARG A 224 -17.06 -19.02 14.71
CA ARG A 224 -17.08 -19.73 13.43
C ARG A 224 -15.66 -19.81 12.90
N ARG A 225 -15.37 -20.86 12.14
CA ARG A 225 -14.08 -21.01 11.45
C ARG A 225 -14.32 -20.97 9.96
N ILE A 226 -13.40 -20.34 9.28
CA ILE A 226 -13.33 -20.33 7.83
C ILE A 226 -11.94 -20.80 7.41
N TRP A 227 -11.89 -21.51 6.30
CA TRP A 227 -10.64 -21.87 5.63
C TRP A 227 -10.78 -21.49 4.16
N THR A 228 -10.05 -20.49 3.68
CA THR A 228 -10.32 -19.83 2.41
C THR A 228 -11.74 -19.28 2.34
N ALA A 229 -12.61 -19.81 1.48
CA ALA A 229 -14.02 -19.44 1.38
C ALA A 229 -14.97 -20.47 2.01
N GLU A 230 -14.43 -21.56 2.57
CA GLU A 230 -15.20 -22.59 3.26
C GLU A 230 -15.46 -22.23 4.73
N THR A 231 -16.52 -22.79 5.28
CA THR A 231 -16.91 -22.58 6.67
C THR A 231 -16.94 -23.91 7.45
N ASP A 232 -16.98 -23.83 8.77
CA ASP A 232 -17.21 -24.99 9.65
C ASP A 232 -18.58 -25.69 9.46
N ARG A 233 -19.39 -25.20 8.48
CA ARG A 233 -20.67 -25.80 8.05
C ARG A 233 -20.65 -26.31 6.62
N THR A 234 -19.58 -26.10 5.87
CA THR A 234 -19.39 -26.66 4.55
C THR A 234 -19.17 -28.17 4.70
N SER A 235 -19.99 -28.99 4.05
CA SER A 235 -19.81 -30.43 4.13
C SER A 235 -18.65 -30.87 3.22
N ALA A 236 -17.91 -31.90 3.64
CA ALA A 236 -16.87 -32.50 2.82
C ALA A 236 -17.37 -32.98 1.44
N ILE A 237 -18.63 -33.44 1.38
CA ILE A 237 -19.26 -33.86 0.12
C ILE A 237 -19.45 -32.63 -0.80
N ALA A 238 -19.92 -31.48 -0.26
CA ALA A 238 -20.10 -30.28 -1.05
C ALA A 238 -18.76 -29.71 -1.53
N GLU A 239 -17.73 -29.79 -0.69
CA GLU A 239 -16.37 -29.37 -1.04
C GLU A 239 -15.80 -30.25 -2.18
N SER A 240 -15.90 -31.58 -2.04
CA SER A 240 -15.45 -32.52 -3.06
C SER A 240 -16.17 -32.31 -4.42
N ILE A 241 -17.48 -32.04 -4.39
CA ILE A 241 -18.25 -31.72 -5.62
C ILE A 241 -17.75 -30.40 -6.22
N ALA A 242 -17.56 -29.38 -5.40
CA ALA A 242 -17.14 -28.06 -5.87
C ALA A 242 -15.71 -28.06 -6.43
N SER A 243 -14.84 -28.92 -5.91
CA SER A 243 -13.45 -29.09 -6.38
C SER A 243 -13.36 -29.83 -7.71
N ASP A 244 -14.31 -30.73 -8.03
CA ASP A 244 -14.37 -31.45 -9.30
C ASP A 244 -15.23 -30.66 -10.32
N LYS A 245 -14.55 -29.99 -11.26
CA LYS A 245 -15.22 -29.15 -12.27
C LYS A 245 -16.12 -29.93 -13.22
N ASP A 246 -15.76 -31.18 -13.55
CA ASP A 246 -16.56 -32.02 -14.43
C ASP A 246 -17.80 -32.54 -13.71
N LEU A 247 -17.66 -33.03 -12.49
CA LEU A 247 -18.79 -33.47 -11.67
C LEU A 247 -19.76 -32.33 -11.39
N SER A 248 -19.26 -31.15 -10.97
CA SER A 248 -20.07 -29.96 -10.74
C SER A 248 -20.87 -29.57 -11.99
N LYS A 249 -20.25 -29.60 -13.14
CA LYS A 249 -20.87 -29.25 -14.44
C LYS A 249 -21.96 -30.25 -14.82
N ARG A 250 -21.68 -31.54 -14.66
CA ARG A 250 -22.69 -32.60 -14.90
C ARG A 250 -23.91 -32.48 -13.99
N MET A 251 -23.67 -32.20 -12.70
CA MET A 251 -24.76 -32.03 -11.71
C MET A 251 -25.60 -30.79 -12.02
N LEU A 252 -25.00 -29.68 -12.38
CA LEU A 252 -25.67 -28.44 -12.77
C LEU A 252 -26.51 -28.66 -14.03
N ALA A 253 -25.95 -29.31 -15.04
CA ALA A 253 -26.67 -29.66 -16.26
C ALA A 253 -27.87 -30.56 -15.99
N ALA A 254 -27.72 -31.56 -15.10
CA ALA A 254 -28.83 -32.45 -14.72
C ALA A 254 -29.96 -31.71 -13.98
N CYS A 255 -29.67 -30.56 -13.34
CA CYS A 255 -30.66 -29.67 -12.75
C CYS A 255 -31.26 -28.65 -13.74
N GLY A 256 -30.93 -28.73 -15.03
CA GLY A 256 -31.40 -27.81 -16.06
C GLY A 256 -30.69 -26.45 -16.07
N VAL A 257 -29.57 -26.30 -15.37
CA VAL A 257 -28.74 -25.07 -15.39
C VAL A 257 -27.92 -25.10 -16.69
N PRO A 258 -27.95 -24.04 -17.50
CA PRO A 258 -27.11 -23.94 -18.69
C PRO A 258 -25.61 -23.95 -18.27
N VAL A 259 -24.84 -24.83 -18.86
CA VAL A 259 -23.40 -24.94 -18.64
C VAL A 259 -22.64 -24.87 -19.96
N PRO A 260 -21.44 -24.34 -20.01
CA PRO A 260 -20.61 -24.36 -21.22
C PRO A 260 -20.33 -25.80 -21.66
N GLU A 261 -20.32 -26.06 -22.94
CA GLU A 261 -19.88 -27.34 -23.48
C GLU A 261 -18.39 -27.58 -23.12
N GLY A 262 -18.02 -28.85 -22.98
CA GLY A 262 -16.64 -29.22 -22.68
C GLY A 262 -16.55 -30.66 -22.22
N GLN A 263 -15.33 -31.20 -22.29
CA GLN A 263 -15.01 -32.58 -21.94
C GLN A 263 -13.66 -32.71 -21.26
N LEU A 264 -13.46 -33.83 -20.56
CA LEU A 264 -12.15 -34.19 -20.01
C LEU A 264 -11.20 -34.62 -21.12
N VAL A 265 -9.96 -34.17 -21.03
CA VAL A 265 -8.89 -34.50 -21.98
C VAL A 265 -7.61 -34.83 -21.23
N GLU A 266 -6.85 -35.81 -21.71
CA GLU A 266 -5.64 -36.34 -21.04
C GLU A 266 -4.34 -35.99 -21.78
N SER A 267 -4.45 -35.33 -22.93
CA SER A 267 -3.27 -34.97 -23.72
C SER A 267 -3.49 -33.65 -24.49
N PRO A 268 -2.41 -32.96 -24.89
CA PRO A 268 -2.51 -31.78 -25.75
C PRO A 268 -3.22 -32.07 -27.10
N GLN A 269 -3.00 -33.25 -27.65
CA GLN A 269 -3.65 -33.65 -28.91
C GLN A 269 -5.16 -33.81 -28.70
N ALA A 270 -5.60 -34.50 -27.65
CA ALA A 270 -7.01 -34.66 -27.31
C ALA A 270 -7.67 -33.29 -27.01
N ALA A 271 -6.95 -32.38 -26.36
CA ALA A 271 -7.44 -31.02 -26.12
C ALA A 271 -7.68 -30.25 -27.42
N TRP A 272 -6.78 -30.41 -28.39
CA TRP A 272 -6.97 -29.76 -29.72
C TRP A 272 -8.13 -30.35 -30.50
N GLU A 273 -8.30 -31.66 -30.47
CA GLU A 273 -9.45 -32.35 -31.13
C GLU A 273 -10.76 -31.89 -30.49
N ALA A 274 -10.83 -31.89 -29.14
CA ALA A 274 -12.00 -31.37 -28.43
C ALA A 274 -12.30 -29.90 -28.75
N ALA A 275 -11.30 -29.08 -28.88
CA ALA A 275 -11.43 -27.66 -29.20
C ALA A 275 -11.99 -27.47 -30.62
N ARG A 276 -11.63 -28.33 -31.56
CA ARG A 276 -12.20 -28.31 -32.94
C ARG A 276 -13.65 -28.73 -32.96
N ASP A 277 -14.03 -29.71 -32.14
CA ASP A 277 -15.39 -30.23 -32.08
C ASP A 277 -16.35 -29.23 -31.42
N ILE A 278 -15.91 -28.61 -30.32
CA ILE A 278 -16.68 -27.59 -29.57
C ILE A 278 -16.75 -26.26 -30.33
N GLY A 279 -15.68 -25.89 -31.01
CA GLY A 279 -15.49 -24.58 -31.65
C GLY A 279 -14.65 -23.59 -30.80
N LEU A 280 -13.83 -22.83 -31.52
CA LEU A 280 -12.95 -21.81 -30.86
C LEU A 280 -13.72 -20.49 -30.61
N PRO A 281 -13.40 -19.75 -29.53
CA PRO A 281 -12.31 -19.99 -28.56
C PRO A 281 -12.72 -20.96 -27.43
N VAL A 282 -11.74 -21.75 -26.92
CA VAL A 282 -11.92 -22.65 -25.78
C VAL A 282 -10.92 -22.31 -24.65
N VAL A 283 -11.23 -22.76 -23.43
CA VAL A 283 -10.33 -22.67 -22.27
C VAL A 283 -9.99 -24.06 -21.81
N VAL A 284 -8.68 -24.38 -21.72
CA VAL A 284 -8.16 -25.60 -21.11
C VAL A 284 -7.71 -25.30 -19.71
N LYS A 285 -8.16 -26.09 -18.74
CA LYS A 285 -7.83 -25.88 -17.31
C LYS A 285 -7.76 -27.19 -16.56
N PRO A 286 -7.02 -27.28 -15.43
CA PRO A 286 -7.01 -28.46 -14.56
C PRO A 286 -8.41 -28.79 -14.03
N THR A 287 -8.67 -30.07 -13.79
CA THR A 287 -9.95 -30.55 -13.26
C THR A 287 -10.17 -30.11 -11.82
N ASP A 288 -9.13 -30.09 -11.02
CA ASP A 288 -9.11 -29.96 -9.55
C ASP A 288 -8.40 -28.71 -9.00
N ALA A 289 -7.69 -27.96 -9.84
CA ALA A 289 -6.97 -26.76 -9.38
C ALA A 289 -7.89 -25.53 -9.24
N ASN A 290 -7.53 -24.63 -8.33
CA ASN A 290 -8.13 -23.32 -8.16
C ASN A 290 -7.47 -22.29 -9.07
N HIS A 291 -8.12 -21.17 -9.29
CA HIS A 291 -7.63 -20.01 -10.07
C HIS A 291 -7.57 -20.19 -11.60
N GLY A 292 -8.32 -21.09 -12.13
CA GLY A 292 -8.64 -21.17 -13.57
C GLY A 292 -7.51 -21.60 -14.46
#